data_6cdb1a2358c5c242f519c81981e94641
#
_entry.id   6cdb1a2358c5c242f519c81981e94641
#
_cell.length_a   1.000
_cell.length_b   1.000
_cell.length_c   1.000
_cell.angle_alpha   90.00
_cell.angle_beta   90.00
_cell.angle_gamma   90.00
#
_symmetry.space_group_name_H-M   'P 1'
#
loop_
_entity.id
_entity.type
_entity.pdbx_description
1 polymer ?
#
loop_
_entity_poly.entity_id
_entity_poly.type
_entity_poly.pdbx_seq_one_letter_code
_entity_poly.pdbx_strand_id
1 'polypeptide(L)'
;MTTCWNHNTAYHPWILSAVAERPRARVLDVGCGDGLLLEKLTPYAGELVGLEPDTETARRASDRLAGLPHARVLTESFTDHIPEQPYDVIVFVASLHHMDLAPTLIKTRDLLSPDGELIVVGLSANRRLGDWLVSALQVVPARVLSLLHGETRDTGMTVAPPRESLAEIRATARALLPGAHIRRGLYYRYLLRWR
;
A
#
# COMPACT_ATOMS: atom_id res chain seq x y z
N MET A 1 -16.73 16.96 3.43
CA MET A 1 -15.58 16.05 3.26
C MET A 1 -15.35 15.84 1.76
N THR A 2 -14.35 16.44 1.18
CA THR A 2 -13.97 16.23 -0.23
C THR A 2 -13.44 14.82 -0.33
N THR A 3 -14.15 13.93 -1.01
CA THR A 3 -13.70 12.57 -1.31
C THR A 3 -12.54 12.67 -2.29
N CYS A 4 -11.31 12.64 -1.78
CA CYS A 4 -10.13 12.51 -2.62
C CYS A 4 -10.18 11.12 -3.27
N TRP A 5 -10.42 11.06 -4.58
CA TRP A 5 -10.44 9.83 -5.35
C TRP A 5 -9.28 9.82 -6.35
N ASN A 6 -8.49 8.77 -6.31
CA ASN A 6 -7.44 8.47 -7.29
C ASN A 6 -7.27 6.95 -7.43
N HIS A 7 -6.38 6.52 -8.31
CA HIS A 7 -6.13 5.10 -8.59
C HIS A 7 -5.65 4.28 -7.36
N ASN A 8 -5.08 4.92 -6.35
CA ASN A 8 -4.66 4.28 -5.09
C ASN A 8 -5.86 4.16 -4.14
N THR A 9 -6.62 5.26 -3.98
CA THR A 9 -7.76 5.31 -3.07
C THR A 9 -8.92 4.41 -3.51
N ALA A 10 -8.98 4.03 -4.79
CA ALA A 10 -9.93 3.04 -5.32
C ALA A 10 -9.82 1.67 -4.64
N TYR A 11 -8.65 1.35 -4.06
CA TYR A 11 -8.41 0.09 -3.36
C TYR A 11 -8.57 0.17 -1.84
N HIS A 12 -8.79 1.36 -1.27
CA HIS A 12 -9.03 1.51 0.17
C HIS A 12 -10.16 0.61 0.68
N PRO A 13 -11.34 0.49 0.02
CA PRO A 13 -12.40 -0.39 0.51
C PRO A 13 -11.97 -1.85 0.69
N TRP A 14 -11.11 -2.36 -0.22
CA TRP A 14 -10.58 -3.71 -0.10
C TRP A 14 -9.62 -3.85 1.09
N ILE A 15 -8.76 -2.86 1.34
CA ILE A 15 -7.85 -2.84 2.50
C ILE A 15 -8.66 -2.73 3.80
N LEU A 16 -9.63 -1.82 3.85
CA LEU A 16 -10.52 -1.64 5.01
C LEU A 16 -11.25 -2.93 5.37
N SER A 17 -11.78 -3.65 4.35
CA SER A 17 -12.44 -4.93 4.57
C SER A 17 -11.50 -5.99 5.14
N ALA A 18 -10.25 -6.06 4.67
CA ALA A 18 -9.26 -7.01 5.17
C ALA A 18 -8.84 -6.71 6.62
N VAL A 19 -8.65 -5.43 6.97
CA VAL A 19 -8.33 -5.02 8.34
C VAL A 19 -9.52 -5.23 9.28
N ALA A 20 -10.75 -5.01 8.82
CA ALA A 20 -11.96 -5.25 9.61
C ALA A 20 -12.15 -6.73 10.01
N GLU A 21 -11.55 -7.69 9.28
CA GLU A 21 -11.51 -9.11 9.67
C GLU A 21 -10.68 -9.35 10.95
N ARG A 22 -9.89 -8.35 11.40
CA ARG A 22 -8.95 -8.42 12.53
C ARG A 22 -9.20 -7.28 13.53
N PRO A 23 -10.25 -7.36 14.36
CA PRO A 23 -10.58 -6.29 15.31
C PRO A 23 -9.41 -5.95 16.23
N ARG A 24 -9.14 -4.66 16.40
CA ARG A 24 -8.02 -4.14 17.20
C ARG A 24 -6.63 -4.48 16.66
N ALA A 25 -6.51 -4.81 15.37
CA ALA A 25 -5.20 -5.05 14.75
C ALA A 25 -4.26 -3.88 14.94
N ARG A 26 -2.97 -4.20 15.11
CA ARG A 26 -1.86 -3.24 15.00
C ARG A 26 -1.44 -3.19 13.54
N VAL A 27 -1.66 -2.05 12.89
CA VAL A 27 -1.48 -1.89 11.44
C VAL A 27 -0.31 -0.95 11.14
N LEU A 28 0.55 -1.36 10.21
CA LEU A 28 1.60 -0.53 9.62
C LEU A 28 1.24 -0.15 8.20
N ASP A 29 1.21 1.13 7.88
CA ASP A 29 1.09 1.66 6.51
C ASP A 29 2.44 2.21 6.05
N VAL A 30 3.08 1.51 5.10
CA VAL A 30 4.44 1.83 4.63
C VAL A 30 4.40 2.76 3.42
N GLY A 31 4.94 3.95 3.58
CA GLY A 31 4.79 5.06 2.63
C GLY A 31 3.36 5.59 2.70
N CYS A 32 2.94 6.00 3.90
CA CYS A 32 1.54 6.36 4.18
C CYS A 32 1.11 7.68 3.53
N GLY A 33 2.04 8.40 2.89
CA GLY A 33 1.75 9.67 2.25
C GLY A 33 1.14 10.68 3.22
N ASP A 34 0.04 11.30 2.84
CA ASP A 34 -0.69 12.28 3.66
C ASP A 34 -1.60 11.66 4.75
N GLY A 35 -1.50 10.35 4.99
CA GLY A 35 -2.23 9.65 6.06
C GLY A 35 -3.69 9.33 5.76
N LEU A 36 -4.18 9.51 4.54
CA LEU A 36 -5.60 9.30 4.20
C LEU A 36 -6.08 7.85 4.44
N LEU A 37 -5.22 6.84 4.19
CA LEU A 37 -5.58 5.45 4.48
C LEU A 37 -5.65 5.22 5.98
N LEU A 38 -4.69 5.72 6.74
CA LEU A 38 -4.67 5.62 8.21
C LEU A 38 -5.94 6.25 8.84
N GLU A 39 -6.33 7.45 8.37
CA GLU A 39 -7.56 8.10 8.81
C GLU A 39 -8.79 7.19 8.60
N LYS A 40 -8.89 6.57 7.42
CA LYS A 40 -9.99 5.64 7.11
C LYS A 40 -9.94 4.32 7.89
N LEU A 41 -8.76 3.88 8.31
CA LEU A 41 -8.58 2.67 9.10
C LEU A 41 -8.93 2.85 10.59
N THR A 42 -9.04 4.10 11.05
CA THR A 42 -9.32 4.43 12.46
C THR A 42 -10.47 3.64 13.09
N PRO A 43 -11.62 3.41 12.44
CA PRO A 43 -12.73 2.66 13.04
C PRO A 43 -12.47 1.14 13.14
N TYR A 44 -11.44 0.62 12.48
CA TYR A 44 -11.22 -0.83 12.31
C TYR A 44 -10.00 -1.37 13.06
N ALA A 45 -9.01 -0.51 13.35
CA ALA A 45 -7.74 -0.90 13.94
C ALA A 45 -7.61 -0.46 15.40
N GLY A 46 -6.79 -1.18 16.19
CA GLY A 46 -6.48 -0.83 17.56
C GLY A 46 -5.29 0.13 17.67
N GLU A 47 -4.32 -0.01 16.78
CA GLU A 47 -3.17 0.87 16.66
C GLU A 47 -2.80 1.06 15.19
N LEU A 48 -2.52 2.29 14.81
CA LEU A 48 -2.15 2.68 13.46
C LEU A 48 -0.78 3.37 13.46
N VAL A 49 0.14 2.83 12.68
CA VAL A 49 1.48 3.41 12.50
C VAL A 49 1.68 3.67 11.02
N GLY A 50 2.02 4.90 10.65
CA GLY A 50 2.42 5.28 9.30
C GLY A 50 3.93 5.52 9.24
N LEU A 51 4.58 5.06 8.19
CA LEU A 51 5.95 5.44 7.85
C LEU A 51 5.95 6.31 6.60
N GLU A 52 6.55 7.49 6.69
CA GLU A 52 6.71 8.40 5.57
C GLU A 52 8.07 9.11 5.67
N PRO A 53 9.02 8.83 4.77
CA PRO A 53 10.36 9.40 4.85
C PRO A 53 10.41 10.90 4.50
N ASP A 54 9.46 11.42 3.71
CA ASP A 54 9.41 12.84 3.39
C ASP A 54 8.81 13.62 4.56
N THR A 55 9.61 14.51 5.14
CA THR A 55 9.26 15.25 6.36
C THR A 55 8.01 16.11 6.21
N GLU A 56 7.83 16.77 5.06
CA GLU A 56 6.68 17.64 4.85
C GLU A 56 5.39 16.83 4.66
N THR A 57 5.49 15.71 3.97
CA THR A 57 4.37 14.77 3.80
C THR A 57 3.99 14.10 5.12
N ALA A 58 4.98 13.66 5.91
CA ALA A 58 4.77 13.10 7.24
C ALA A 58 4.11 14.10 8.20
N ARG A 59 4.50 15.39 8.11
CA ARG A 59 3.85 16.46 8.88
C ARG A 59 2.38 16.60 8.49
N ARG A 60 2.04 16.62 7.20
CA ARG A 60 0.64 16.67 6.74
C ARG A 60 -0.17 15.47 7.21
N ALA A 61 0.44 14.27 7.19
CA ALA A 61 -0.19 13.07 7.72
C ALA A 61 -0.45 13.17 9.22
N SER A 62 0.53 13.68 9.99
CA SER A 62 0.39 13.90 11.43
C SER A 62 -0.70 14.93 11.75
N ASP A 63 -0.78 16.01 10.99
CA ASP A 63 -1.84 17.03 11.12
C ASP A 63 -3.23 16.42 10.84
N ARG A 64 -3.34 15.55 9.82
CA ARG A 64 -4.60 14.82 9.50
C ARG A 64 -5.05 13.91 10.64
N LEU A 65 -4.10 13.24 11.27
CA LEU A 65 -4.37 12.27 12.36
C LEU A 65 -4.41 12.93 13.74
N ALA A 66 -4.29 14.26 13.83
CA ALA A 66 -4.35 14.99 15.07
C ALA A 66 -5.68 14.70 15.81
N GLY A 67 -5.59 14.35 17.09
CA GLY A 67 -6.77 13.97 17.89
C GLY A 67 -7.16 12.48 17.82
N LEU A 68 -6.41 11.66 17.08
CA LEU A 68 -6.58 10.20 17.03
C LEU A 68 -5.45 9.53 17.85
N PRO A 69 -5.66 9.25 19.16
CA PRO A 69 -4.57 8.85 20.07
C PRO A 69 -3.95 7.48 19.75
N HIS A 70 -4.62 6.66 18.96
CA HIS A 70 -4.16 5.34 18.53
C HIS A 70 -3.51 5.35 17.13
N ALA A 71 -3.31 6.53 16.54
CA ALA A 71 -2.67 6.70 15.23
C ALA A 71 -1.46 7.63 15.34
N ARG A 72 -0.33 7.22 14.76
CA ARG A 72 0.89 8.03 14.70
C ARG A 72 1.61 7.86 13.37
N VAL A 73 2.37 8.89 12.99
CA VAL A 73 3.24 8.87 11.81
C VAL A 73 4.69 9.04 12.28
N LEU A 74 5.57 8.22 11.73
CA LEU A 74 7.01 8.28 11.96
C LEU A 74 7.70 8.77 10.69
N THR A 75 8.57 9.78 10.83
CA THR A 75 9.35 10.32 9.70
C THR A 75 10.60 9.49 9.52
N GLU A 76 10.43 8.28 8.99
CA GLU A 76 11.54 7.35 8.75
C GLU A 76 11.25 6.42 7.58
N SER A 77 12.29 5.79 7.06
CA SER A 77 12.17 4.78 6.01
C SER A 77 11.76 3.43 6.58
N PHE A 78 11.11 2.58 5.75
CA PHE A 78 10.83 1.21 6.16
C PHE A 78 12.11 0.41 6.44
N THR A 79 13.22 0.73 5.75
CA THR A 79 14.51 0.06 5.95
C THR A 79 15.06 0.29 7.36
N ASP A 80 14.90 1.48 7.90
CA ASP A 80 15.42 1.87 9.21
C ASP A 80 14.47 1.54 10.36
N HIS A 81 13.19 1.29 10.05
CA HIS A 81 12.15 1.03 11.03
C HIS A 81 12.42 -0.23 11.86
N ILE A 82 12.46 -0.10 13.17
CA ILE A 82 12.58 -1.19 14.15
C ILE A 82 11.45 -1.05 15.17
N PRO A 83 10.36 -1.83 15.04
CA PRO A 83 9.25 -1.73 15.96
C PRO A 83 9.53 -2.47 17.27
N GLU A 84 8.93 -2.02 18.36
CA GLU A 84 8.98 -2.70 19.67
C GLU A 84 8.14 -3.98 19.71
N GLN A 85 7.12 -4.07 18.88
CA GLN A 85 6.20 -5.21 18.80
C GLN A 85 5.86 -5.52 17.34
N PRO A 86 5.55 -6.78 16.99
CA PRO A 86 5.14 -7.16 15.65
C PRO A 86 3.80 -6.50 15.25
N TYR A 87 3.55 -6.47 13.94
CA TYR A 87 2.31 -5.95 13.36
C TYR A 87 1.37 -7.09 12.98
N ASP A 88 0.08 -6.88 13.15
CA ASP A 88 -0.95 -7.81 12.68
C ASP A 88 -1.24 -7.64 11.19
N VAL A 89 -1.09 -6.41 10.68
CA VAL A 89 -1.24 -6.11 9.26
C VAL A 89 -0.16 -5.12 8.83
N ILE A 90 0.52 -5.42 7.73
CA ILE A 90 1.42 -4.48 7.05
C ILE A 90 0.85 -4.19 5.67
N VAL A 91 0.72 -2.91 5.33
CA VAL A 91 0.13 -2.44 4.08
C VAL A 91 1.16 -1.65 3.27
N PHE A 92 1.20 -1.89 1.95
CA PHE A 92 1.92 -1.06 0.98
C PHE A 92 0.93 -0.60 -0.09
N VAL A 93 0.70 0.70 -0.21
CA VAL A 93 -0.13 1.26 -1.28
C VAL A 93 0.71 2.15 -2.17
N ALA A 94 1.06 1.65 -3.34
CA ALA A 94 1.93 2.32 -4.32
C ALA A 94 3.29 2.77 -3.74
N SER A 95 3.81 2.07 -2.74
CA SER A 95 5.08 2.38 -2.07
C SER A 95 6.16 1.30 -2.26
N LEU A 96 5.80 0.02 -2.39
CA LEU A 96 6.75 -1.10 -2.46
C LEU A 96 7.76 -0.98 -3.62
N HIS A 97 7.37 -0.40 -4.76
CA HIS A 97 8.24 -0.24 -5.94
C HIS A 97 9.38 0.78 -5.77
N HIS A 98 9.39 1.54 -4.66
CA HIS A 98 10.51 2.42 -4.27
C HIS A 98 11.62 1.69 -3.52
N MET A 99 11.41 0.43 -3.13
CA MET A 99 12.29 -0.37 -2.30
C MET A 99 12.78 -1.62 -3.04
N ASP A 100 13.87 -2.22 -2.57
CA ASP A 100 14.35 -3.50 -3.09
C ASP A 100 13.40 -4.62 -2.67
N LEU A 101 12.79 -5.30 -3.64
CA LEU A 101 11.67 -6.22 -3.41
C LEU A 101 11.99 -7.34 -2.42
N ALA A 102 13.07 -8.08 -2.63
CA ALA A 102 13.35 -9.26 -1.81
C ALA A 102 13.69 -8.91 -0.35
N PRO A 103 14.62 -7.97 -0.05
CA PRO A 103 14.88 -7.53 1.32
C PRO A 103 13.63 -6.98 2.02
N THR A 104 12.78 -6.23 1.29
CA THR A 104 11.54 -5.66 1.84
C THR A 104 10.54 -6.74 2.22
N LEU A 105 10.35 -7.78 1.37
CA LEU A 105 9.45 -8.89 1.69
C LEU A 105 9.95 -9.73 2.87
N ILE A 106 11.28 -9.96 2.97
CA ILE A 106 11.88 -10.64 4.12
C ILE A 106 11.63 -9.86 5.40
N LYS A 107 11.98 -8.57 5.41
CA LYS A 107 11.74 -7.70 6.56
C LYS A 107 10.25 -7.64 6.94
N THR A 108 9.35 -7.54 5.96
CA THR A 108 7.91 -7.54 6.20
C THR A 108 7.46 -8.80 6.92
N ARG A 109 7.90 -9.98 6.45
CA ARG A 109 7.61 -11.26 7.10
C ARG A 109 8.10 -11.30 8.54
N ASP A 110 9.31 -10.79 8.78
CA ASP A 110 9.95 -10.82 10.09
C ASP A 110 9.31 -9.81 11.07
N LEU A 111 8.64 -8.78 10.58
CA LEU A 111 7.90 -7.79 11.36
C LEU A 111 6.43 -8.15 11.62
N LEU A 112 5.88 -9.15 10.91
CA LEU A 112 4.51 -9.61 11.13
C LEU A 112 4.41 -10.53 12.35
N SER A 113 3.28 -10.45 13.05
CA SER A 113 2.88 -11.44 14.05
C SER A 113 2.66 -12.81 13.39
N PRO A 114 2.66 -13.93 14.15
CA PRO A 114 2.52 -15.29 13.60
C PRO A 114 1.31 -15.47 12.68
N ASP A 115 0.19 -14.81 12.98
CA ASP A 115 -1.04 -14.81 12.17
C ASP A 115 -1.20 -13.51 11.38
N GLY A 116 -0.13 -12.75 11.23
CA GLY A 116 -0.13 -11.45 10.57
C GLY A 116 -0.39 -11.52 9.08
N GLU A 117 -0.73 -10.40 8.50
CA GLU A 117 -1.10 -10.30 7.09
C GLU A 117 -0.36 -9.18 6.36
N LEU A 118 0.16 -9.51 5.19
CA LEU A 118 0.69 -8.54 4.23
C LEU A 118 -0.35 -8.22 3.17
N ILE A 119 -0.60 -6.92 2.94
CA ILE A 119 -1.48 -6.41 1.89
C ILE A 119 -0.70 -5.43 1.02
N VAL A 120 -0.64 -5.70 -0.30
CA VAL A 120 0.03 -4.80 -1.24
C VAL A 120 -0.90 -4.40 -2.37
N VAL A 121 -1.01 -3.12 -2.61
CA VAL A 121 -1.53 -2.51 -3.84
C VAL A 121 -0.34 -1.88 -4.56
N GLY A 122 0.29 -2.64 -5.45
CA GLY A 122 1.57 -2.27 -6.04
C GLY A 122 1.50 -1.96 -7.53
N LEU A 123 2.57 -1.33 -8.03
CA LEU A 123 2.81 -1.13 -9.47
C LEU A 123 3.85 -2.14 -9.96
N SER A 124 3.72 -2.55 -11.23
CA SER A 124 4.70 -3.40 -11.89
C SER A 124 5.11 -2.81 -13.24
N ALA A 125 6.37 -3.05 -13.63
CA ALA A 125 6.87 -2.63 -14.94
C ALA A 125 6.25 -3.46 -16.05
N ASN A 126 5.93 -2.83 -17.19
CA ASN A 126 5.55 -3.50 -18.42
C ASN A 126 6.82 -3.90 -19.20
N ARG A 127 7.27 -5.14 -19.06
CA ARG A 127 8.48 -5.64 -19.78
C ARG A 127 8.16 -6.56 -20.94
N ARG A 128 6.98 -7.16 -21.01
CA ARG A 128 6.56 -8.08 -22.06
C ARG A 128 5.47 -7.45 -22.95
N LEU A 129 5.40 -7.86 -24.22
CA LEU A 129 4.35 -7.42 -25.15
C LEU A 129 2.93 -7.66 -24.55
N GLY A 130 2.73 -8.79 -23.85
CA GLY A 130 1.48 -9.09 -23.17
C GLY A 130 1.12 -8.10 -22.06
N ASP A 131 2.12 -7.52 -21.38
CA ASP A 131 1.88 -6.50 -20.36
C ASP A 131 1.37 -5.19 -21.00
N TRP A 132 1.91 -4.83 -22.15
CA TRP A 132 1.47 -3.66 -22.93
C TRP A 132 0.05 -3.84 -23.47
N LEU A 133 -0.29 -5.04 -23.97
CA LEU A 133 -1.65 -5.36 -24.45
C LEU A 133 -2.67 -5.25 -23.33
N VAL A 134 -2.37 -5.82 -22.14
CA VAL A 134 -3.25 -5.72 -20.98
C VAL A 134 -3.37 -4.28 -20.51
N SER A 135 -2.27 -3.53 -20.51
CA SER A 135 -2.27 -2.11 -20.15
C SER A 135 -3.12 -1.28 -21.12
N ALA A 136 -3.01 -1.55 -22.41
CA ALA A 136 -3.82 -0.88 -23.44
C ALA A 136 -5.32 -1.15 -23.26
N LEU A 137 -5.70 -2.40 -22.97
CA LEU A 137 -7.09 -2.78 -22.68
C LEU A 137 -7.66 -2.10 -21.42
N GLN A 138 -6.80 -1.76 -20.46
CA GLN A 138 -7.22 -1.08 -19.22
C GLN A 138 -7.35 0.44 -19.36
N VAL A 139 -6.85 1.04 -20.46
CA VAL A 139 -6.92 2.50 -20.67
C VAL A 139 -8.37 2.99 -20.72
N VAL A 140 -9.24 2.30 -21.45
CA VAL A 140 -10.62 2.73 -21.63
C VAL A 140 -11.41 2.64 -20.29
N PRO A 141 -11.48 1.49 -19.61
CA PRO A 141 -12.19 1.42 -18.33
C PRO A 141 -11.57 2.33 -17.25
N ALA A 142 -10.24 2.50 -17.22
CA ALA A 142 -9.60 3.40 -16.28
C ALA A 142 -10.01 4.87 -16.54
N ARG A 143 -10.02 5.32 -17.80
CA ARG A 143 -10.45 6.68 -18.17
C ARG A 143 -11.93 6.93 -17.87
N VAL A 144 -12.80 5.96 -18.18
CA VAL A 144 -14.24 6.08 -17.88
C VAL A 144 -14.45 6.22 -16.38
N LEU A 145 -13.82 5.40 -15.57
CA LEU A 145 -13.93 5.45 -14.11
C LEU A 145 -13.32 6.75 -13.52
N SER A 146 -12.18 7.22 -14.06
CA SER A 146 -11.59 8.51 -13.66
C SER A 146 -12.53 9.70 -13.96
N LEU A 147 -13.20 9.68 -15.11
CA LEU A 147 -14.17 10.70 -15.47
C LEU A 147 -15.42 10.66 -14.56
N LEU A 148 -15.91 9.46 -14.23
CA LEU A 148 -17.09 9.29 -13.39
C LEU A 148 -16.85 9.70 -11.93
N HIS A 149 -15.62 9.58 -11.42
CA HIS A 149 -15.28 9.84 -10.02
C HIS A 149 -14.57 11.18 -9.80
N GLY A 150 -14.29 11.97 -10.85
CA GLY A 150 -13.61 13.27 -10.70
C GLY A 150 -12.21 13.11 -10.11
N GLU A 151 -11.30 12.46 -10.84
CA GLU A 151 -9.93 12.16 -10.37
C GLU A 151 -9.23 13.42 -9.86
N THR A 152 -8.90 13.44 -8.56
CA THR A 152 -8.03 14.45 -7.97
C THR A 152 -6.58 14.03 -8.21
N ARG A 153 -5.86 14.77 -9.05
CA ARG A 153 -4.42 14.59 -9.24
C ARG A 153 -3.72 14.89 -7.93
N ASP A 154 -3.05 13.90 -7.39
CA ASP A 154 -2.18 14.07 -6.23
C ASP A 154 -0.92 14.80 -6.69
N THR A 155 -0.86 16.07 -6.36
CA THR A 155 0.24 16.96 -6.71
C THR A 155 1.22 17.01 -5.56
N GLY A 156 2.22 16.15 -5.54
CA GLY A 156 3.31 16.27 -4.58
C GLY A 156 4.03 15.01 -4.15
N MET A 157 3.63 13.83 -4.60
CA MET A 157 4.38 12.61 -4.29
C MET A 157 5.41 12.27 -5.37
N THR A 158 6.61 11.88 -4.94
CA THR A 158 7.68 11.44 -5.84
C THR A 158 7.25 10.15 -6.55
N VAL A 159 7.04 10.22 -7.87
CA VAL A 159 6.66 9.07 -8.69
C VAL A 159 7.93 8.47 -9.29
N ALA A 160 8.39 7.33 -8.75
CA ALA A 160 9.40 6.53 -9.41
C ALA A 160 8.74 5.44 -10.29
N PRO A 161 9.29 5.14 -11.47
CA PRO A 161 8.80 4.03 -12.28
C PRO A 161 9.08 2.69 -11.58
N PRO A 162 8.15 1.72 -11.64
CA PRO A 162 8.37 0.40 -11.08
C PRO A 162 9.53 -0.31 -11.80
N ARG A 163 10.38 -1.01 -11.04
CA ARG A 163 11.56 -1.71 -11.56
C ARG A 163 11.22 -3.14 -11.98
N GLU A 164 10.43 -3.86 -11.19
CA GLU A 164 10.11 -5.27 -11.39
C GLU A 164 8.83 -5.43 -12.21
N SER A 165 8.85 -6.41 -13.10
CA SER A 165 7.65 -6.89 -13.78
C SER A 165 6.78 -7.73 -12.83
N LEU A 166 5.50 -7.88 -13.14
CA LEU A 166 4.61 -8.73 -12.36
C LEU A 166 5.06 -10.20 -12.28
N ALA A 167 5.80 -10.68 -13.30
CA ALA A 167 6.36 -12.03 -13.29
C ALA A 167 7.49 -12.18 -12.27
N GLU A 168 8.39 -11.19 -12.19
CA GLU A 168 9.47 -11.14 -11.20
C GLU A 168 8.90 -11.00 -9.79
N ILE A 169 7.92 -10.12 -9.57
CA ILE A 169 7.23 -9.97 -8.28
C ILE A 169 6.61 -11.30 -7.84
N ARG A 170 5.93 -12.02 -8.76
CA ARG A 170 5.34 -13.33 -8.46
C ARG A 170 6.39 -14.39 -8.12
N ALA A 171 7.50 -14.41 -8.83
CA ALA A 171 8.58 -15.38 -8.58
C ALA A 171 9.20 -15.14 -7.20
N THR A 172 9.55 -13.88 -6.88
CA THR A 172 10.13 -13.50 -5.59
C THR A 172 9.15 -13.75 -4.43
N ALA A 173 7.89 -13.35 -4.59
CA ALA A 173 6.90 -13.56 -3.54
C ALA A 173 6.62 -15.05 -3.30
N ARG A 174 6.55 -15.90 -4.34
CA ARG A 174 6.40 -17.35 -4.16
C ARG A 174 7.56 -18.00 -3.41
N ALA A 175 8.76 -17.50 -3.61
CA ALA A 175 9.95 -18.01 -2.93
C ALA A 175 10.03 -17.60 -1.46
N LEU A 176 9.62 -16.37 -1.13
CA LEU A 176 9.78 -15.77 0.20
C LEU A 176 8.53 -15.85 1.07
N LEU A 177 7.35 -15.90 0.46
CA LEU A 177 6.02 -15.85 1.07
C LEU A 177 5.16 -17.02 0.54
N PRO A 178 5.39 -18.27 0.99
CA PRO A 178 4.60 -19.42 0.54
C PRO A 178 3.11 -19.19 0.74
N GLY A 179 2.30 -19.49 -0.28
CA GLY A 179 0.86 -19.26 -0.23
C GLY A 179 0.41 -17.84 -0.60
N ALA A 180 1.32 -16.93 -0.97
CA ALA A 180 0.93 -15.58 -1.38
C ALA A 180 0.00 -15.58 -2.61
N HIS A 181 -1.11 -14.87 -2.49
CA HIS A 181 -2.06 -14.65 -3.58
C HIS A 181 -1.77 -13.34 -4.30
N ILE A 182 -1.47 -13.44 -5.61
CA ILE A 182 -1.15 -12.25 -6.43
C ILE A 182 -2.04 -12.23 -7.68
N ARG A 183 -2.84 -11.18 -7.82
CA ARG A 183 -3.68 -10.94 -8.99
C ARG A 183 -3.45 -9.57 -9.61
N ARG A 184 -3.74 -9.44 -10.90
CA ARG A 184 -3.82 -8.12 -11.55
C ARG A 184 -5.05 -7.37 -11.03
N GLY A 185 -4.89 -6.09 -10.78
CA GLY A 185 -5.96 -5.15 -10.47
C GLY A 185 -6.23 -4.23 -11.66
N LEU A 186 -7.17 -3.30 -11.49
CA LEU A 186 -7.40 -2.18 -12.40
C LEU A 186 -6.32 -1.11 -12.20
N TYR A 187 -6.29 -0.08 -13.06
CA TYR A 187 -5.38 1.08 -12.95
C TYR A 187 -3.91 0.69 -12.89
N TYR A 188 -3.51 -0.33 -13.66
CA TYR A 188 -2.11 -0.81 -13.72
C TYR A 188 -1.56 -1.29 -12.38
N ARG A 189 -2.42 -1.72 -11.47
CA ARG A 189 -2.03 -2.23 -10.16
C ARG A 189 -1.98 -3.76 -10.16
N TYR A 190 -1.19 -4.33 -9.25
CA TYR A 190 -1.35 -5.70 -8.77
C TYR A 190 -1.75 -5.68 -7.30
N LEU A 191 -2.42 -6.72 -6.89
CA LEU A 191 -2.84 -6.93 -5.52
C LEU A 191 -2.15 -8.18 -5.00
N LEU A 192 -1.46 -8.06 -3.87
CA LEU A 192 -0.86 -9.19 -3.17
C LEU A 192 -1.46 -9.27 -1.77
N ARG A 193 -1.81 -10.46 -1.35
CA ARG A 193 -2.27 -10.79 -0.01
C ARG A 193 -1.53 -12.05 0.45
N TRP A 194 -0.98 -12.04 1.65
CA TRP A 194 -0.28 -13.15 2.27
C TRP A 194 -0.55 -13.20 3.76
N ARG A 195 -0.79 -14.43 4.26
CA ARG A 195 -1.02 -14.75 5.68
C ARG A 195 -0.11 -15.90 6.11
#